data_d0245c279f62dae514c383f5e7be6f8f
#
_entry.id   d0245c279f62dae514c383f5e7be6f8f
#
_cell.length_a   1.000
_cell.length_b   1.000
_cell.length_c   1.000
_cell.angle_alpha   90.00
_cell.angle_beta   90.00
_cell.angle_gamma   90.00
#
_symmetry.space_group_name_H-M   'P 1'
#
loop_
_entity.id
_entity.type
_entity.pdbx_description
1 polymer ?
#
loop_
_entity_poly.entity_id
_entity_poly.type
_entity_poly.pdbx_seq_one_letter_code
_entity_poly.pdbx_strand_id
1 'polypeptide(L)'
;MLSLGSEPKQLVNVPISVSLVDNMTVGIYGEYIQTVYMIKSLILQMVSLHSYDELKVILICDESDEKEWSFTKFIPHFWDNDKTIRFFATNADEVKEISAFIEKNILSRGDVSNQDYSELSPYYVVISTSKILSEKCESMQQLLKYKN
;
A
#
# COMPACT_ATOMS: atom_id res chain seq x y z
N MET A 1 27.76 -22.58 -42.50
CA MET A 1 27.25 -23.30 -41.30
C MET A 1 27.46 -22.43 -40.12
N LEU A 2 26.41 -21.69 -39.67
CA LEU A 2 26.44 -20.86 -38.49
C LEU A 2 26.19 -21.76 -37.27
N SER A 3 27.14 -21.88 -36.36
CA SER A 3 26.99 -22.65 -35.12
C SER A 3 26.01 -21.92 -34.20
N LEU A 4 24.79 -22.37 -34.19
CA LEU A 4 23.81 -22.10 -33.15
C LEU A 4 24.22 -22.88 -31.89
N GLY A 5 25.04 -22.30 -31.05
CA GLY A 5 25.56 -23.00 -29.89
C GLY A 5 26.10 -22.07 -28.82
N SER A 6 25.33 -21.04 -28.42
CA SER A 6 25.54 -20.45 -27.11
C SER A 6 24.36 -20.86 -26.24
N GLU A 7 24.64 -21.59 -25.17
CA GLU A 7 23.66 -21.79 -24.09
C GLU A 7 23.03 -20.44 -23.71
N PRO A 8 21.70 -20.39 -23.45
CA PRO A 8 21.07 -19.15 -23.05
C PRO A 8 21.78 -18.65 -21.79
N LYS A 9 22.38 -17.48 -21.88
CA LYS A 9 22.99 -16.83 -20.71
C LYS A 9 21.90 -16.61 -19.69
N GLN A 10 22.07 -17.16 -18.49
CA GLN A 10 21.18 -16.87 -17.38
C GLN A 10 21.16 -15.36 -17.12
N LEU A 11 20.00 -14.77 -17.18
CA LEU A 11 19.80 -13.39 -16.74
C LEU A 11 19.91 -13.38 -15.20
N VAL A 12 20.91 -12.67 -14.68
CA VAL A 12 21.10 -12.47 -13.24
C VAL A 12 20.44 -11.16 -12.87
N ASN A 13 19.69 -11.14 -11.77
CA ASN A 13 19.00 -9.95 -11.25
C ASN A 13 17.95 -9.37 -12.22
N VAL A 14 17.07 -10.20 -12.71
CA VAL A 14 15.92 -9.72 -13.50
C VAL A 14 14.94 -9.00 -12.57
N PRO A 15 14.56 -7.76 -12.87
CA PRO A 15 13.54 -7.08 -12.09
C PRO A 15 12.19 -7.81 -12.22
N ILE A 16 11.54 -8.06 -11.09
CA ILE A 16 10.18 -8.59 -11.04
C ILE A 16 9.25 -7.42 -10.73
N SER A 17 8.26 -7.21 -11.57
CA SER A 17 7.20 -6.24 -11.34
C SER A 17 5.94 -6.92 -10.82
N VAL A 18 5.29 -6.30 -9.84
CA VAL A 18 3.99 -6.72 -9.31
C VAL A 18 3.03 -5.56 -9.48
N SER A 19 1.94 -5.77 -10.22
CA SER A 19 0.87 -4.79 -10.34
C SER A 19 0.00 -4.85 -9.08
N LEU A 20 -0.09 -3.74 -8.34
CA LEU A 20 -1.00 -3.61 -7.20
C LEU A 20 -2.45 -3.39 -7.64
N VAL A 21 -2.67 -2.98 -8.88
CA VAL A 21 -4.02 -2.83 -9.45
C VAL A 21 -4.60 -4.20 -9.79
N ASP A 22 -3.82 -5.07 -10.43
CA ASP A 22 -4.27 -6.42 -10.80
C ASP A 22 -4.28 -7.38 -9.60
N ASN A 23 -3.41 -7.14 -8.62
CA ASN A 23 -3.27 -7.95 -7.41
C ASN A 23 -3.70 -7.12 -6.20
N MET A 24 -4.97 -7.21 -5.84
CA MET A 24 -5.56 -6.45 -4.73
C MET A 24 -4.88 -6.73 -3.38
N THR A 25 -4.28 -7.90 -3.22
CA THR A 25 -3.60 -8.31 -1.99
C THR A 25 -2.29 -8.99 -2.33
N VAL A 26 -1.21 -8.47 -1.77
CA VAL A 26 0.14 -9.02 -1.93
C VAL A 26 0.71 -9.34 -0.55
N GLY A 27 1.08 -10.60 -0.33
CA GLY A 27 1.78 -11.03 0.89
C GLY A 27 3.29 -11.00 0.69
N ILE A 28 4.01 -10.37 1.62
CA ILE A 28 5.47 -10.36 1.66
C ILE A 28 5.90 -11.25 2.84
N TYR A 29 6.69 -12.27 2.54
CA TYR A 29 7.19 -13.22 3.54
C TYR A 29 8.72 -13.31 3.48
N GLY A 30 9.36 -13.32 4.66
CA GLY A 30 10.81 -13.41 4.78
C GLY A 30 11.30 -13.10 6.20
N GLU A 31 12.59 -12.95 6.36
CA GLU A 31 13.16 -12.47 7.61
C GLU A 31 12.71 -11.03 7.89
N TYR A 32 12.43 -10.71 9.17
CA TYR A 32 11.86 -9.44 9.59
C TYR A 32 12.62 -8.23 9.02
N ILE A 33 13.93 -8.17 9.20
CA ILE A 33 14.74 -7.03 8.75
C ILE A 33 14.67 -6.87 7.23
N GLN A 34 14.76 -7.96 6.48
CA GLN A 34 14.72 -7.92 5.01
C GLN A 34 13.34 -7.50 4.51
N THR A 35 12.28 -8.00 5.17
CA THR A 35 10.90 -7.62 4.86
C THR A 35 10.66 -6.13 5.11
N VAL A 36 11.14 -5.58 6.23
CA VAL A 36 11.05 -4.16 6.54
C VAL A 36 11.78 -3.31 5.47
N TYR A 37 13.00 -3.68 5.09
CA TYR A 37 13.74 -2.96 4.05
C TYR A 37 13.03 -3.02 2.69
N MET A 38 12.47 -4.17 2.35
CA MET A 38 11.69 -4.33 1.11
C MET A 38 10.47 -3.41 1.12
N ILE A 39 9.69 -3.40 2.21
CA ILE A 39 8.51 -2.53 2.34
C ILE A 39 8.91 -1.05 2.26
N LYS A 40 9.98 -0.64 2.93
CA LYS A 40 10.51 0.73 2.83
C LYS A 40 10.89 1.10 1.39
N SER A 41 11.52 0.18 0.67
CA SER A 41 11.87 0.40 -0.73
C SER A 41 10.62 0.53 -1.62
N LEU A 42 9.59 -0.27 -1.38
CA LEU A 42 8.31 -0.16 -2.08
C LEU A 42 7.62 1.17 -1.78
N ILE A 43 7.59 1.60 -0.51
CA ILE A 43 7.05 2.91 -0.13
C ILE A 43 7.78 4.02 -0.90
N LEU A 44 9.12 4.01 -0.90
CA LEU A 44 9.92 5.02 -1.60
C LEU A 44 9.64 5.03 -3.10
N GLN A 45 9.49 3.88 -3.73
CA GLN A 45 9.13 3.79 -5.15
C GLN A 45 7.75 4.41 -5.40
N MET A 46 6.74 4.02 -4.62
CA MET A 46 5.38 4.53 -4.78
C MET A 46 5.32 6.05 -4.62
N VAL A 47 5.90 6.60 -3.55
CA VAL A 47 5.83 8.04 -3.27
C VAL A 47 6.72 8.89 -4.19
N SER A 48 7.70 8.28 -4.86
CA SER A 48 8.55 8.96 -5.83
C SER A 48 7.94 8.99 -7.23
N LEU A 49 7.07 8.04 -7.56
CA LEU A 49 6.49 7.89 -8.89
C LEU A 49 5.08 8.49 -9.00
N HIS A 50 4.42 8.72 -7.88
CA HIS A 50 3.05 9.25 -7.83
C HIS A 50 2.98 10.51 -6.97
N SER A 51 2.09 11.42 -7.34
CA SER A 51 1.80 12.58 -6.48
C SER A 51 0.96 12.17 -5.27
N TYR A 52 1.00 12.98 -4.22
CA TYR A 52 0.19 12.73 -3.01
C TYR A 52 -1.32 12.90 -3.25
N ASP A 53 -1.72 13.52 -4.35
CA ASP A 53 -3.12 13.64 -4.78
C ASP A 53 -3.60 12.41 -5.54
N GLU A 54 -2.67 11.64 -6.13
CA GLU A 54 -2.97 10.41 -6.87
C GLU A 54 -2.89 9.17 -5.98
N LEU A 55 -1.99 9.18 -4.99
CA LEU A 55 -1.72 8.03 -4.14
C LEU A 55 -1.68 8.41 -2.66
N LYS A 56 -2.41 7.67 -1.85
CA LYS A 56 -2.32 7.69 -0.38
C LYS A 56 -1.85 6.33 0.14
N VAL A 57 -0.98 6.37 1.14
CA VAL A 57 -0.43 5.16 1.76
C VAL A 57 -0.86 5.12 3.22
N ILE A 58 -1.46 4.02 3.63
CA ILE A 58 -1.88 3.75 5.00
C ILE A 58 -0.95 2.69 5.57
N LEU A 59 -0.38 2.94 6.73
CA LEU A 59 0.48 2.00 7.42
C LEU A 59 -0.11 1.61 8.77
N ILE A 60 -0.26 0.31 8.99
CA ILE A 60 -0.74 -0.27 10.24
C ILE A 60 0.37 -1.17 10.79
N CYS A 61 0.88 -0.86 11.98
CA CYS A 61 1.93 -1.64 12.61
C CYS A 61 1.69 -1.77 14.12
N ASP A 62 2.39 -2.68 14.77
CA ASP A 62 2.35 -2.76 16.23
C ASP A 62 3.11 -1.58 16.86
N GLU A 63 2.71 -1.16 18.06
CA GLU A 63 3.32 -0.03 18.79
C GLU A 63 4.83 -0.21 19.00
N SER A 64 5.28 -1.45 19.16
CA SER A 64 6.72 -1.78 19.26
C SER A 64 7.54 -1.35 18.04
N ASP A 65 6.90 -1.31 16.87
CA ASP A 65 7.53 -1.04 15.58
C ASP A 65 7.40 0.44 15.16
N GLU A 66 6.71 1.26 15.93
CA GLU A 66 6.45 2.67 15.61
C GLU A 66 7.72 3.44 15.21
N LYS A 67 8.81 3.21 15.93
CA LYS A 67 10.09 3.88 15.64
C LYS A 67 10.62 3.58 14.26
N GLU A 68 10.44 2.34 13.81
CA GLU A 68 10.91 1.87 12.50
C GLU A 68 10.23 2.61 11.35
N TRP A 69 8.96 3.01 11.57
CA TRP A 69 8.13 3.66 10.57
C TRP A 69 7.95 5.17 10.78
N SER A 70 8.65 5.74 11.76
CA SER A 70 8.50 7.15 12.15
C SER A 70 8.77 8.15 11.02
N PHE A 71 9.57 7.79 10.01
CA PHE A 71 9.87 8.61 8.84
C PHE A 71 8.62 8.94 8.00
N THR A 72 7.58 8.10 8.04
CA THR A 72 6.34 8.28 7.28
C THR A 72 5.61 9.57 7.63
N LYS A 73 5.81 10.11 8.84
CA LYS A 73 5.19 11.37 9.28
C LYS A 73 5.61 12.60 8.45
N PHE A 74 6.73 12.50 7.75
CA PHE A 74 7.25 13.59 6.91
C PHE A 74 6.82 13.46 5.45
N ILE A 75 6.13 12.39 5.08
CA ILE A 75 5.74 12.07 3.71
C ILE A 75 4.27 12.44 3.52
N PRO A 76 3.92 13.36 2.60
CA PRO A 76 2.54 13.83 2.40
C PRO A 76 1.54 12.72 2.04
N HIS A 77 1.99 11.64 1.42
CA HIS A 77 1.16 10.48 1.05
C HIS A 77 0.53 9.75 2.25
N PHE A 78 1.10 9.94 3.47
CA PHE A 78 0.58 9.37 4.71
C PHE A 78 -0.36 10.31 5.46
N TRP A 79 -0.91 11.30 4.77
CA TRP A 79 -1.85 12.26 5.32
C TRP A 79 -3.02 12.47 4.37
N ASP A 80 -4.18 12.83 4.91
CA ASP A 80 -5.26 13.39 4.11
C ASP A 80 -4.83 14.73 3.48
N ASN A 81 -5.65 15.29 2.58
CA ASN A 81 -5.27 16.50 1.87
C ASN A 81 -5.20 17.73 2.79
N ASP A 82 -6.02 17.74 3.84
CA ASP A 82 -6.07 18.84 4.82
C ASP A 82 -5.06 18.65 5.96
N LYS A 83 -4.33 17.54 5.98
CA LYS A 83 -3.39 17.13 7.02
C LYS A 83 -4.02 17.07 8.42
N THR A 84 -5.28 16.66 8.46
CA THR A 84 -6.04 16.49 9.71
C THR A 84 -5.96 15.06 10.24
N ILE A 85 -5.85 14.08 9.32
CA ILE A 85 -5.77 12.66 9.65
C ILE A 85 -4.45 12.10 9.11
N ARG A 86 -3.72 11.46 9.99
CA ARG A 86 -2.51 10.72 9.63
C ARG A 86 -2.86 9.27 9.30
N PHE A 87 -2.45 8.79 8.15
CA PHE A 87 -2.65 7.41 7.71
C PHE A 87 -1.59 6.46 8.29
N PHE A 88 -1.48 6.49 9.61
CA PHE A 88 -0.55 5.68 10.37
C PHE A 88 -1.22 5.25 11.68
N ALA A 89 -1.31 3.95 11.91
CA ALA A 89 -1.97 3.40 13.07
C ALA A 89 -1.09 2.38 13.80
N THR A 90 -1.00 2.51 15.12
CA THR A 90 -0.32 1.60 16.03
C THR A 90 -1.28 0.97 17.04
N ASN A 91 -2.50 1.47 17.11
CA ASN A 91 -3.53 1.00 18.04
C ASN A 91 -4.91 0.97 17.38
N ALA A 92 -5.87 0.36 18.08
CA ALA A 92 -7.21 0.12 17.55
C ALA A 92 -8.02 1.41 17.34
N ASP A 93 -7.77 2.46 18.10
CA ASP A 93 -8.54 3.71 17.98
C ASP A 93 -8.08 4.49 16.75
N GLU A 94 -6.77 4.53 16.47
CA GLU A 94 -6.22 5.09 15.23
C GLU A 94 -6.69 4.32 14.00
N VAL A 95 -6.75 2.98 14.08
CA VAL A 95 -7.31 2.14 13.00
C VAL A 95 -8.76 2.49 12.72
N LYS A 96 -9.58 2.70 13.76
CA LYS A 96 -10.99 3.09 13.59
C LYS A 96 -11.15 4.47 12.96
N GLU A 97 -10.34 5.43 13.38
CA GLU A 97 -10.35 6.78 12.81
C GLU A 97 -10.04 6.77 11.31
N ILE A 98 -8.96 6.08 10.92
CA ILE A 98 -8.59 5.90 9.52
C ILE A 98 -9.68 5.15 8.75
N SER A 99 -10.24 4.09 9.34
CA SER A 99 -11.32 3.30 8.72
C SER A 99 -12.55 4.15 8.43
N ALA A 100 -12.99 4.96 9.39
CA ALA A 100 -14.14 5.84 9.22
C ALA A 100 -13.91 6.89 8.13
N PHE A 101 -12.70 7.43 8.04
CA PHE A 101 -12.33 8.38 6.99
C PHE A 101 -12.36 7.74 5.60
N ILE A 102 -11.78 6.55 5.46
CA ILE A 102 -11.73 5.83 4.17
C ILE A 102 -13.14 5.43 3.75
N GLU A 103 -13.95 4.88 4.66
CA GLU A 103 -15.32 4.48 4.38
C GLU A 103 -16.15 5.65 3.85
N LYS A 104 -16.06 6.81 4.50
CA LYS A 104 -16.72 8.02 4.03
C LYS A 104 -16.29 8.40 2.62
N ASN A 105 -14.99 8.30 2.30
CA ASN A 105 -14.47 8.63 0.97
C ASN A 105 -14.89 7.60 -0.08
N ILE A 106 -14.90 6.31 0.26
CA ILE A 106 -15.35 5.24 -0.65
C ILE A 106 -16.84 5.40 -0.96
N LEU A 107 -17.67 5.60 0.07
CA LEU A 107 -19.12 5.81 -0.12
C LEU A 107 -19.43 7.03 -0.97
N SER A 108 -18.61 8.08 -0.91
CA SER A 108 -18.78 9.27 -1.73
C SER A 108 -18.47 9.06 -3.21
N ARG A 109 -17.72 8.00 -3.56
CA ARG A 109 -17.36 7.68 -4.96
C ARG A 109 -18.47 6.99 -5.75
N GLY A 110 -19.55 6.52 -5.08
CA GLY A 110 -20.66 5.84 -5.74
C GLY A 110 -20.32 4.45 -6.26
N ASP A 111 -21.17 3.93 -7.15
CA ASP A 111 -21.02 2.58 -7.70
C ASP A 111 -19.97 2.58 -8.82
N VAL A 112 -18.82 1.97 -8.53
CA VAL A 112 -17.61 2.02 -9.38
C VAL A 112 -17.69 1.05 -10.58
N SER A 113 -18.76 0.27 -10.70
CA SER A 113 -18.89 -0.81 -11.69
C SER A 113 -18.73 -0.39 -13.16
N ASN A 114 -18.77 0.91 -13.48
CA ASN A 114 -18.68 1.45 -14.82
C ASN A 114 -17.75 2.67 -14.97
N GLN A 115 -16.94 3.01 -13.96
CA GLN A 115 -16.06 4.17 -14.00
C GLN A 115 -14.65 3.78 -14.44
N ASP A 116 -14.00 4.67 -15.17
CA ASP A 116 -12.60 4.56 -15.53
C ASP A 116 -11.73 4.73 -14.26
N TYR A 117 -10.79 3.82 -14.00
CA TYR A 117 -9.94 3.85 -12.81
C TYR A 117 -9.15 5.15 -12.64
N SER A 118 -8.90 5.87 -13.74
CA SER A 118 -8.26 7.19 -13.72
C SER A 118 -9.06 8.24 -12.93
N GLU A 119 -10.36 8.03 -12.73
CA GLU A 119 -11.24 8.93 -11.98
C GLU A 119 -11.30 8.62 -10.47
N LEU A 120 -10.67 7.53 -10.02
CA LEU A 120 -10.70 7.07 -8.62
C LEU A 120 -9.57 7.64 -7.75
N SER A 121 -9.07 8.81 -8.07
CA SER A 121 -8.02 9.48 -7.27
C SER A 121 -8.57 9.98 -5.92
N PRO A 122 -7.79 9.88 -4.84
CA PRO A 122 -6.54 9.15 -4.72
C PRO A 122 -6.73 7.63 -4.61
N TYR A 123 -5.78 6.87 -5.13
CA TYR A 123 -5.68 5.44 -4.91
C TYR A 123 -5.12 5.16 -3.51
N TYR A 124 -5.71 4.21 -2.78
CA TYR A 124 -5.25 3.88 -1.44
C TYR A 124 -4.47 2.56 -1.43
N VAL A 125 -3.25 2.59 -0.91
CA VAL A 125 -2.45 1.39 -0.62
C VAL A 125 -2.37 1.20 0.88
N VAL A 126 -2.83 0.05 1.37
CA VAL A 126 -2.76 -0.32 2.78
C VAL A 126 -1.61 -1.30 2.99
N ILE A 127 -0.69 -0.92 3.84
CA ILE A 127 0.44 -1.75 4.28
C ILE A 127 0.19 -2.13 5.74
N SER A 128 0.12 -3.42 6.03
CA SER A 128 -0.02 -3.89 7.41
C SER A 128 1.10 -4.85 7.79
N THR A 129 1.76 -4.56 8.91
CA THR A 129 2.70 -5.46 9.58
C THR A 129 2.11 -6.08 10.84
N SER A 130 0.91 -5.62 11.28
CA SER A 130 0.17 -6.16 12.42
C SER A 130 -1.09 -6.91 11.96
N LYS A 131 -1.11 -8.23 12.15
CA LYS A 131 -2.29 -9.05 11.87
C LYS A 131 -3.48 -8.65 12.74
N ILE A 132 -3.25 -8.43 14.03
CA ILE A 132 -4.31 -8.15 15.01
C ILE A 132 -5.02 -6.83 14.69
N LEU A 133 -4.26 -5.80 14.32
CA LEU A 133 -4.80 -4.49 13.98
C LEU A 133 -5.47 -4.49 12.61
N SER A 134 -4.94 -5.23 11.65
CA SER A 134 -5.55 -5.34 10.32
C SER A 134 -6.91 -6.05 10.35
N GLU A 135 -7.10 -7.02 11.22
CA GLU A 135 -8.39 -7.68 11.42
C GLU A 135 -9.46 -6.73 11.99
N LYS A 136 -9.05 -5.66 12.68
CA LYS A 136 -9.94 -4.62 13.23
C LYS A 136 -10.25 -3.51 12.21
N CYS A 137 -9.58 -3.49 11.08
CA CYS A 137 -9.78 -2.47 10.04
C CYS A 137 -10.96 -2.87 9.12
N GLU A 138 -12.16 -2.44 9.47
CA GLU A 138 -13.38 -2.77 8.70
C GLU A 138 -13.33 -2.20 7.27
N SER A 139 -12.78 -1.00 7.09
CA SER A 139 -12.62 -0.40 5.77
C SER A 139 -11.69 -1.19 4.85
N MET A 140 -10.67 -1.85 5.40
CA MET A 140 -9.79 -2.71 4.61
C MET A 140 -10.55 -3.92 4.05
N GLN A 141 -11.48 -4.49 4.83
CA GLN A 141 -12.34 -5.58 4.35
C GLN A 141 -13.31 -5.11 3.28
N GLN A 142 -13.76 -3.86 3.36
CA GLN A 142 -14.59 -3.26 2.31
C GLN A 142 -13.78 -2.99 1.05
N LEU A 143 -12.59 -2.42 1.15
CA LEU A 143 -11.68 -2.23 0.01
C LEU A 143 -11.41 -3.53 -0.74
N LEU A 144 -11.27 -4.65 -0.03
CA LEU A 144 -11.09 -5.97 -0.64
C LEU A 144 -12.36 -6.53 -1.33
N LYS A 145 -13.54 -6.00 -1.00
CA LYS A 145 -14.81 -6.37 -1.65
C LYS A 145 -15.05 -5.61 -2.95
N TYR A 146 -14.51 -4.42 -3.07
CA TYR A 146 -14.55 -3.64 -4.31
C TYR A 146 -13.57 -4.28 -5.31
N LYS A 147 -13.93 -5.46 -5.80
CA LYS A 147 -13.32 -5.96 -7.02
C LYS A 147 -13.70 -5.03 -8.16
N ASN A 148 -12.71 -4.53 -8.80
CA ASN A 148 -12.80 -3.92 -10.11
C ASN A 148 -13.55 -4.79 -11.09
#